data_69a90f784454453992797132e6a7e13d
#
_entry.id   69a90f784454453992797132e6a7e13d
#
_cell.length_a   1.000
_cell.length_b   1.000
_cell.length_c   1.000
_cell.angle_alpha   90.00
_cell.angle_beta   90.00
_cell.angle_gamma   90.00
#
_symmetry.space_group_name_H-M   'P 1'
#
loop_
_entity.id
_entity.type
_entity.pdbx_description
1 polymer ?
#
loop_
_entity_poly.entity_id
_entity_poly.type
_entity_poly.pdbx_seq_one_letter_code
_entity_poly.pdbx_strand_id
1 'polypeptide(L)'
;LDVIKNCRTQLEAAFWLCVDSIEAMVDAGMAAPDAEERSAYAKAEAAKAGLLDYDQLKENRIVNANHELTCPLCLERLSARGFVSRLTQAAGRERHDLTVTEVNLFHIRELAYGVFNHRPYNLGWGHHHCNVVCKDSGIDETLRWMESVIERNKAH
;
A
#
# COMPACT_ATOMS: atom_id res chain seq x y z
N LEU A 1 -11.18 -8.24 17.74
CA LEU A 1 -10.71 -9.37 16.90
C LEU A 1 -11.20 -9.22 15.45
N ASP A 2 -12.45 -8.81 15.20
CA ASP A 2 -13.02 -8.73 13.85
C ASP A 2 -12.39 -7.62 12.99
N VAL A 3 -12.03 -6.49 13.59
CA VAL A 3 -11.37 -5.38 12.88
C VAL A 3 -10.01 -5.81 12.34
N ILE A 4 -9.21 -6.50 13.13
CA ILE A 4 -7.88 -6.98 12.70
C ILE A 4 -8.04 -8.02 11.58
N LYS A 5 -8.99 -8.93 11.71
CA LYS A 5 -9.29 -9.92 10.68
C LYS A 5 -9.70 -9.23 9.37
N ASN A 6 -10.59 -8.25 9.45
CA ASN A 6 -11.07 -7.52 8.29
C ASN A 6 -9.93 -6.72 7.62
N CYS A 7 -9.07 -6.07 8.40
CA CYS A 7 -7.89 -5.39 7.85
C CYS A 7 -6.98 -6.37 7.09
N ARG A 8 -6.70 -7.53 7.67
CA ARG A 8 -5.86 -8.55 7.00
C ARG A 8 -6.49 -9.06 5.71
N THR A 9 -7.80 -9.35 5.75
CA THR A 9 -8.53 -9.82 4.56
C THR A 9 -8.49 -8.77 3.44
N GLN A 10 -8.70 -7.49 3.76
CA GLN A 10 -8.63 -6.42 2.78
C GLN A 10 -7.20 -6.23 2.25
N LEU A 11 -6.19 -6.22 3.11
CA LEU A 11 -4.79 -6.04 2.72
C LEU A 11 -4.28 -7.19 1.86
N GLU A 12 -4.70 -8.42 2.13
CA GLU A 12 -4.36 -9.56 1.27
C GLU A 12 -5.02 -9.42 -0.10
N ALA A 13 -6.30 -9.11 -0.17
CA ALA A 13 -6.98 -8.87 -1.44
C ALA A 13 -6.34 -7.71 -2.21
N ALA A 14 -5.98 -6.62 -1.53
CA ALA A 14 -5.29 -5.47 -2.12
C ALA A 14 -3.94 -5.85 -2.73
N PHE A 15 -3.15 -6.72 -2.09
CA PHE A 15 -1.91 -7.23 -2.70
C PHE A 15 -2.17 -7.84 -4.09
N TRP A 16 -3.23 -8.63 -4.22
CA TRP A 16 -3.58 -9.29 -5.49
C TRP A 16 -4.14 -8.32 -6.55
N LEU A 17 -4.32 -7.04 -6.21
CA LEU A 17 -4.64 -5.97 -7.17
C LEU A 17 -3.39 -5.33 -7.80
N CYS A 18 -2.18 -5.71 -7.39
CA CYS A 18 -0.96 -5.38 -8.15
C CYS A 18 -1.04 -6.01 -9.53
N VAL A 19 -0.67 -5.27 -10.55
CA VAL A 19 -0.69 -5.72 -11.96
C VAL A 19 0.16 -6.98 -12.15
N ASP A 20 1.29 -7.06 -11.47
CA ASP A 20 2.28 -8.13 -11.54
C ASP A 20 2.17 -9.17 -10.40
N SER A 21 1.05 -9.22 -9.68
CA SER A 21 0.92 -10.06 -8.47
C SER A 21 1.12 -11.55 -8.76
N ILE A 22 0.51 -12.07 -9.82
CA ILE A 22 0.64 -13.49 -10.21
C ILE A 22 2.09 -13.78 -10.60
N GLU A 23 2.68 -12.97 -11.48
CA GLU A 23 4.07 -13.16 -11.94
C GLU A 23 5.06 -13.10 -10.79
N ALA A 24 4.90 -12.12 -9.88
CA ALA A 24 5.76 -11.97 -8.72
C ALA A 24 5.71 -13.19 -7.79
N MET A 25 4.54 -13.78 -7.60
CA MET A 25 4.39 -14.99 -6.76
C MET A 25 4.96 -16.22 -7.43
N VAL A 26 4.83 -16.32 -8.76
CA VAL A 26 5.47 -17.41 -9.54
C VAL A 26 7.00 -17.29 -9.47
N ASP A 27 7.54 -16.11 -9.65
CA ASP A 27 8.98 -15.85 -9.50
C ASP A 27 9.50 -16.16 -8.08
N ALA A 28 8.64 -15.98 -7.07
CA ALA A 28 8.94 -16.36 -5.69
C ALA A 28 8.81 -17.87 -5.38
N GLY A 29 8.42 -18.67 -6.37
CA GLY A 29 8.37 -20.14 -6.28
C GLY A 29 6.97 -20.74 -6.12
N MET A 30 5.90 -19.94 -6.21
CA MET A 30 4.54 -20.48 -6.22
C MET A 30 4.19 -21.04 -7.60
N ALA A 31 3.46 -22.15 -7.67
CA ALA A 31 2.94 -22.63 -8.96
C ALA A 31 1.88 -21.65 -9.50
N ALA A 32 1.88 -21.40 -10.80
CA ALA A 32 0.96 -20.44 -11.41
C ALA A 32 -0.53 -20.72 -11.11
N PRO A 33 -1.02 -21.98 -11.20
CA PRO A 33 -2.41 -22.29 -10.81
C PRO A 33 -2.72 -21.96 -9.36
N ASP A 34 -1.77 -22.19 -8.44
CA ASP A 34 -1.93 -21.90 -7.02
C ASP A 34 -2.00 -20.39 -6.77
N ALA A 35 -1.20 -19.59 -7.48
CA ALA A 35 -1.23 -18.14 -7.41
C ALA A 35 -2.57 -17.58 -7.91
N GLU A 36 -3.07 -18.10 -9.04
CA GLU A 36 -4.37 -17.71 -9.58
C GLU A 36 -5.53 -18.08 -8.64
N GLU A 37 -5.51 -19.30 -8.09
CA GLU A 37 -6.52 -19.76 -7.12
C GLU A 37 -6.48 -18.91 -5.85
N ARG A 38 -5.31 -18.62 -5.31
CA ARG A 38 -5.15 -17.78 -4.12
C ARG A 38 -5.62 -16.35 -4.35
N SER A 39 -5.30 -15.77 -5.50
CA SER A 39 -5.78 -14.45 -5.90
C SER A 39 -7.31 -14.40 -5.97
N ALA A 40 -7.92 -15.37 -6.65
CA ALA A 40 -9.38 -15.47 -6.77
C ALA A 40 -10.04 -15.64 -5.40
N TYR A 41 -9.50 -16.52 -4.57
CA TYR A 41 -10.00 -16.78 -3.22
C TYR A 41 -9.94 -15.51 -2.34
N ALA A 42 -8.77 -14.84 -2.28
CA ALA A 42 -8.60 -13.64 -1.46
C ALA A 42 -9.55 -12.51 -1.86
N LYS A 43 -9.73 -12.29 -3.16
CA LYS A 43 -10.68 -11.30 -3.69
C LYS A 43 -12.13 -11.67 -3.38
N ALA A 44 -12.50 -12.94 -3.52
CA ALA A 44 -13.85 -13.40 -3.23
C ALA A 44 -14.20 -13.26 -1.74
N GLU A 45 -13.29 -13.62 -0.83
CA GLU A 45 -13.49 -13.47 0.61
C GLU A 45 -13.60 -11.99 1.01
N ALA A 46 -12.78 -11.13 0.45
CA ALA A 46 -12.86 -9.69 0.71
C ALA A 46 -14.18 -9.10 0.18
N ALA A 47 -14.60 -9.47 -1.03
CA ALA A 47 -15.85 -9.02 -1.61
C ALA A 47 -17.06 -9.48 -0.78
N LYS A 48 -17.09 -10.75 -0.34
CA LYS A 48 -18.12 -11.30 0.52
C LYS A 48 -18.23 -10.58 1.87
N ALA A 49 -17.11 -10.10 2.40
CA ALA A 49 -17.05 -9.33 3.64
C ALA A 49 -17.30 -7.82 3.45
N GLY A 50 -17.59 -7.35 2.24
CA GLY A 50 -17.76 -5.92 1.94
C GLY A 50 -16.47 -5.11 2.00
N LEU A 51 -15.32 -5.76 1.82
CA LEU A 51 -13.99 -5.17 1.95
C LEU A 51 -13.32 -4.90 0.58
N LEU A 52 -14.02 -5.14 -0.52
CA LEU A 52 -13.54 -4.94 -1.88
C LEU A 52 -14.49 -4.05 -2.69
N ASP A 53 -14.97 -2.98 -2.08
CA ASP A 53 -15.69 -1.92 -2.77
C ASP A 53 -14.69 -1.03 -3.51
N TYR A 54 -14.63 -1.14 -4.83
CA TYR A 54 -13.65 -0.45 -5.66
C TYR A 54 -13.81 1.07 -5.66
N ASP A 55 -15.04 1.58 -5.54
CA ASP A 55 -15.27 3.02 -5.43
C ASP A 55 -14.71 3.55 -4.12
N GLN A 56 -14.96 2.85 -3.03
CA GLN A 56 -14.42 3.19 -1.71
C GLN A 56 -12.90 3.02 -1.64
N LEU A 57 -12.34 1.96 -2.25
CA LEU A 57 -10.89 1.77 -2.35
C LEU A 57 -10.23 2.91 -3.13
N LYS A 58 -10.84 3.35 -4.23
CA LYS A 58 -10.35 4.47 -5.04
C LYS A 58 -10.45 5.81 -4.28
N GLU A 59 -11.58 6.08 -3.63
CA GLU A 59 -11.76 7.28 -2.81
C GLU A 59 -10.72 7.37 -1.70
N ASN A 60 -10.36 6.25 -1.10
CA ASN A 60 -9.31 6.17 -0.09
C ASN A 60 -7.89 5.99 -0.66
N ARG A 61 -7.69 6.20 -1.96
CA ARG A 61 -6.38 6.21 -2.62
C ARG A 61 -5.63 4.87 -2.59
N ILE A 62 -6.35 3.77 -2.41
CA ILE A 62 -5.78 2.41 -2.36
C ILE A 62 -5.62 1.83 -3.78
N VAL A 63 -6.54 2.15 -4.68
CA VAL A 63 -6.49 1.75 -6.08
C VAL A 63 -6.69 2.93 -7.01
N ASN A 64 -6.26 2.79 -8.28
CA ASN A 64 -6.54 3.74 -9.35
C ASN A 64 -7.88 3.44 -10.05
N ALA A 65 -8.18 4.19 -11.12
CA ALA A 65 -9.40 4.03 -11.91
C ALA A 65 -9.50 2.66 -12.61
N ASN A 66 -8.38 1.96 -12.80
CA ASN A 66 -8.33 0.62 -13.38
C ASN A 66 -8.36 -0.49 -12.32
N HIS A 67 -8.63 -0.14 -11.07
CA HIS A 67 -8.63 -1.06 -9.93
C HIS A 67 -7.27 -1.71 -9.63
N GLU A 68 -6.19 -1.05 -10.04
CA GLU A 68 -4.83 -1.48 -9.75
C GLU A 68 -4.34 -0.85 -8.45
N LEU A 69 -3.61 -1.61 -7.64
CA LEU A 69 -3.06 -1.14 -6.37
C LEU A 69 -2.08 0.02 -6.57
N THR A 70 -2.26 1.09 -5.81
CA THR A 70 -1.41 2.29 -5.86
C THR A 70 -0.89 2.66 -4.48
N CYS A 71 0.25 3.39 -4.46
CA CYS A 71 0.72 4.04 -3.25
C CYS A 71 -0.22 5.22 -2.90
N PRO A 72 -0.76 5.29 -1.67
CA PRO A 72 -1.72 6.33 -1.33
C PRO A 72 -1.19 7.77 -1.40
N LEU A 73 0.11 8.00 -1.24
CA LEU A 73 0.69 9.33 -1.32
C LEU A 73 1.02 9.76 -2.76
N CYS A 74 1.87 9.01 -3.46
CA CYS A 74 2.34 9.40 -4.80
C CYS A 74 1.42 8.94 -5.94
N LEU A 75 0.48 8.04 -5.67
CA LEU A 75 -0.47 7.46 -6.62
C LEU A 75 0.16 6.63 -7.74
N GLU A 76 1.44 6.32 -7.66
CA GLU A 76 2.08 5.36 -8.56
C GLU A 76 1.59 3.94 -8.29
N ARG A 77 1.49 3.13 -9.35
CA ARG A 77 1.17 1.71 -9.22
C ARG A 77 2.25 0.99 -8.43
N LEU A 78 1.83 0.13 -7.53
CA LEU A 78 2.74 -0.71 -6.75
C LEU A 78 3.03 -2.00 -7.50
N SER A 79 4.30 -2.42 -7.49
CA SER A 79 4.70 -3.73 -7.93
C SER A 79 4.63 -4.72 -6.76
N ALA A 80 4.10 -5.90 -7.00
CA ALA A 80 4.10 -6.99 -6.02
C ALA A 80 5.52 -7.42 -5.62
N ARG A 81 6.50 -7.23 -6.50
CA ARG A 81 7.92 -7.49 -6.20
C ARG A 81 8.45 -6.61 -5.08
N GLY A 82 7.92 -5.39 -4.92
CA GLY A 82 8.29 -4.46 -3.86
C GLY A 82 7.99 -4.96 -2.44
N PHE A 83 7.09 -5.94 -2.30
CA PHE A 83 6.78 -6.57 -1.00
C PHE A 83 7.89 -7.52 -0.51
N VAL A 84 8.72 -8.02 -1.41
CA VAL A 84 9.83 -8.93 -1.11
C VAL A 84 11.20 -8.31 -1.39
N SER A 85 11.26 -7.22 -2.15
CA SER A 85 12.48 -6.47 -2.42
C SER A 85 12.87 -5.65 -1.20
N ARG A 86 14.12 -5.79 -0.78
CA ARG A 86 14.67 -5.02 0.33
C ARG A 86 15.14 -3.66 -0.17
N LEU A 87 14.97 -2.62 0.68
CA LEU A 87 15.48 -1.30 0.38
C LEU A 87 16.99 -1.32 0.29
N THR A 88 17.50 -0.84 -0.84
CA THR A 88 18.90 -0.42 -0.95
C THR A 88 18.99 1.06 -0.55
N GLN A 89 19.84 1.36 0.42
CA GLN A 89 20.28 2.75 0.59
C GLN A 89 21.03 3.17 -0.68
N ALA A 90 21.09 4.43 -0.99
CA ALA A 90 21.58 5.04 -2.23
C ALA A 90 22.57 4.20 -3.07
N ALA A 91 22.51 4.33 -4.39
CA ALA A 91 23.39 3.63 -5.33
C ALA A 91 24.88 3.72 -4.89
N GLY A 92 25.53 2.58 -4.75
CA GLY A 92 26.94 2.48 -4.29
C GLY A 92 27.11 2.26 -2.78
N ARG A 93 26.04 2.21 -1.98
CA ARG A 93 26.06 1.74 -0.60
C ARG A 93 25.37 0.39 -0.51
N GLU A 94 26.13 -0.68 -0.50
CA GLU A 94 25.63 -2.07 -0.37
C GLU A 94 25.11 -2.41 1.05
N ARG A 95 24.56 -1.45 1.76
CA ARG A 95 23.87 -1.72 3.03
C ARG A 95 22.38 -1.85 2.77
N HIS A 96 21.94 -3.09 2.68
CA HIS A 96 20.53 -3.41 2.74
C HIS A 96 20.04 -3.23 4.17
N ASP A 97 18.98 -2.46 4.36
CA ASP A 97 18.20 -2.60 5.58
C ASP A 97 17.46 -3.93 5.48
N LEU A 98 17.96 -4.93 6.20
CA LEU A 98 17.46 -6.30 6.16
C LEU A 98 16.03 -6.42 6.69
N THR A 99 15.47 -5.37 7.28
CA THR A 99 14.18 -5.36 7.96
C THR A 99 13.09 -4.63 7.19
N VAL A 100 13.44 -3.82 6.17
CA VAL A 100 12.50 -2.94 5.47
C VAL A 100 12.40 -3.32 4.00
N THR A 101 11.18 -3.56 3.55
CA THR A 101 10.84 -3.77 2.14
C THR A 101 10.49 -2.45 1.44
N GLU A 102 10.54 -2.42 0.10
CA GLU A 102 10.19 -1.23 -0.69
C GLU A 102 8.72 -0.82 -0.52
N VAL A 103 7.86 -1.81 -0.31
CA VAL A 103 6.43 -1.61 -0.04
C VAL A 103 6.11 -2.13 1.36
N ASN A 104 5.41 -1.32 2.13
CA ASN A 104 4.95 -1.69 3.47
C ASN A 104 3.57 -1.11 3.79
N LEU A 105 3.07 -1.48 4.97
CA LEU A 105 1.78 -1.04 5.46
C LEU A 105 1.75 0.50 5.56
N PHE A 106 0.67 1.08 5.07
CA PHE A 106 0.47 2.53 5.00
C PHE A 106 -0.84 2.93 5.67
N HIS A 107 -0.79 3.89 6.61
CA HIS A 107 -1.97 4.52 7.19
C HIS A 107 -2.33 5.77 6.37
N ILE A 108 -3.55 5.82 5.84
CA ILE A 108 -4.00 6.88 4.93
C ILE A 108 -4.34 8.15 5.70
N ARG A 109 -5.03 8.01 6.83
CA ARG A 109 -5.35 9.11 7.74
C ARG A 109 -4.46 9.07 8.96
N GLU A 110 -4.25 10.24 9.58
CA GLU A 110 -3.38 10.40 10.73
C GLU A 110 -3.68 9.39 11.85
N LEU A 111 -2.60 8.96 12.53
CA LEU A 111 -2.67 8.28 13.80
C LEU A 111 -2.64 9.33 14.90
N ALA A 112 -3.79 9.63 15.49
CA ALA A 112 -3.92 10.57 16.59
C ALA A 112 -4.37 9.86 17.86
N TYR A 113 -3.96 10.40 19.02
CA TYR A 113 -4.37 9.86 20.31
C TYR A 113 -5.90 9.93 20.44
N GLY A 114 -6.51 8.81 20.87
CA GLY A 114 -7.96 8.71 21.02
C GLY A 114 -8.74 8.47 19.72
N VAL A 115 -8.07 8.41 18.57
CA VAL A 115 -8.69 8.11 17.27
C VAL A 115 -8.28 6.70 16.82
N PHE A 116 -9.25 5.80 16.68
CA PHE A 116 -8.99 4.45 16.19
C PHE A 116 -9.01 4.41 14.66
N ASN A 117 -7.84 4.60 14.05
CA ASN A 117 -7.65 4.64 12.60
C ASN A 117 -7.09 3.33 12.00
N HIS A 118 -6.84 2.32 12.82
CA HIS A 118 -6.47 0.98 12.35
C HIS A 118 -7.73 0.18 11.97
N ARG A 119 -8.25 0.45 10.79
CA ARG A 119 -9.53 -0.07 10.30
C ARG A 119 -9.50 -0.29 8.79
N PRO A 120 -10.40 -1.12 8.24
CA PRO A 120 -10.56 -1.26 6.79
C PRO A 120 -10.71 0.09 6.09
N TYR A 121 -10.25 0.17 4.85
CA TYR A 121 -10.20 1.37 4.00
C TYR A 121 -9.35 2.55 4.52
N ASN A 122 -8.73 2.41 5.69
CA ASN A 122 -7.72 3.35 6.17
C ASN A 122 -6.30 2.77 6.18
N LEU A 123 -6.17 1.49 5.86
CA LEU A 123 -4.91 0.80 5.67
C LEU A 123 -4.75 0.44 4.21
N GLY A 124 -3.56 0.67 3.69
CA GLY A 124 -3.17 0.28 2.34
C GLY A 124 -1.72 -0.17 2.32
N TRP A 125 -1.23 -0.38 1.14
CA TRP A 125 0.17 -0.62 0.88
C TRP A 125 0.77 0.62 0.23
N GLY A 126 1.99 0.97 0.56
CA GLY A 126 2.64 2.13 0.00
C GLY A 126 4.16 1.99 -0.03
N HIS A 127 4.82 2.85 -0.81
CA HIS A 127 6.26 2.90 -0.82
C HIS A 127 6.78 3.29 0.56
N HIS A 128 7.85 2.64 1.00
CA HIS A 128 8.51 2.99 2.26
C HIS A 128 8.90 4.45 2.31
N HIS A 129 9.46 4.99 1.22
CA HIS A 129 9.80 6.40 1.11
C HIS A 129 8.62 7.33 1.38
N CYS A 130 7.48 7.05 0.76
CA CYS A 130 6.24 7.82 0.95
C CYS A 130 5.73 7.70 2.40
N ASN A 131 5.84 6.52 2.99
CA ASN A 131 5.45 6.28 4.37
C ASN A 131 6.31 7.06 5.37
N VAL A 132 7.62 7.13 5.13
CA VAL A 132 8.56 7.93 5.93
C VAL A 132 8.24 9.42 5.86
N VAL A 133 7.84 9.93 4.69
CA VAL A 133 7.45 11.34 4.51
C VAL A 133 6.12 11.65 5.21
N CYS A 134 5.13 10.77 5.11
CA CYS A 134 3.83 10.94 5.78
C CYS A 134 3.92 10.78 7.30
N LYS A 135 4.66 9.79 7.76
CA LYS A 135 4.67 9.39 9.18
C LYS A 135 3.24 9.20 9.70
N ASP A 136 2.93 9.85 10.82
CA ASP A 136 1.62 9.79 11.46
C ASP A 136 0.67 10.94 11.05
N SER A 137 1.13 11.84 10.16
CA SER A 137 0.38 13.06 9.82
C SER A 137 -0.78 12.83 8.85
N GLY A 138 -0.78 11.70 8.13
CA GLY A 138 -1.78 11.44 7.10
C GLY A 138 -1.50 12.17 5.77
N ILE A 139 -2.27 11.84 4.76
CA ILE A 139 -2.03 12.29 3.38
C ILE A 139 -2.32 13.78 3.20
N ASP A 140 -3.44 14.27 3.71
CA ASP A 140 -3.87 15.65 3.47
C ASP A 140 -2.91 16.67 4.08
N GLU A 141 -2.44 16.42 5.30
CA GLU A 141 -1.45 17.28 5.96
C GLU A 141 -0.11 17.22 5.24
N THR A 142 0.31 16.03 4.83
CA THR A 142 1.55 15.83 4.08
C THR A 142 1.52 16.58 2.74
N LEU A 143 0.43 16.52 1.99
CA LEU A 143 0.29 17.23 0.72
C LEU A 143 0.33 18.75 0.92
N ARG A 144 -0.34 19.29 1.94
CA ARG A 144 -0.26 20.73 2.27
C ARG A 144 1.16 21.14 2.63
N TRP A 145 1.89 20.31 3.39
CA TRP A 145 3.29 20.57 3.69
C TRP A 145 4.16 20.56 2.43
N MET A 146 3.99 19.57 1.54
CA MET A 146 4.71 19.49 0.26
C MET A 146 4.46 20.73 -0.60
N GLU A 147 3.21 21.18 -0.72
CA GLU A 147 2.85 22.40 -1.44
C GLU A 147 3.58 23.61 -0.88
N SER A 148 3.57 23.77 0.44
CA SER A 148 4.29 24.87 1.10
C SER A 148 5.81 24.83 0.88
N VAL A 149 6.40 23.63 0.80
CA VAL A 149 7.83 23.47 0.47
C VAL A 149 8.09 23.90 -0.97
N ILE A 150 7.27 23.46 -1.91
CA ILE A 150 7.39 23.81 -3.33
C ILE A 150 7.28 25.32 -3.52
N GLU A 151 6.28 25.98 -2.91
CA GLU A 151 6.07 27.43 -3.00
C GLU A 151 7.29 28.22 -2.48
N ARG A 152 7.83 27.81 -1.34
CA ARG A 152 9.05 28.46 -0.82
C ARG A 152 10.25 28.32 -1.74
N ASN A 153 10.39 27.16 -2.40
CA ASN A 153 11.49 26.91 -3.33
C ASN A 153 11.32 27.66 -4.66
N LYS A 154 10.10 27.88 -5.13
CA LYS A 154 9.84 28.73 -6.31
C LYS A 154 10.20 30.19 -6.09
N ALA A 155 10.14 30.67 -4.85
CA ALA A 155 10.45 32.04 -4.46
C ALA A 155 11.94 32.28 -4.20
N HIS A 156 12.78 31.24 -4.19
CA HIS A 156 14.23 31.33 -3.97
C HIS A 156 14.97 31.46 -5.29
#